data_91ec855c22a759341992ad6c8089c629
#
_entry.id   91ec855c22a759341992ad6c8089c629
#
_cell.length_a   1.000
_cell.length_b   1.000
_cell.length_c   1.000
_cell.angle_alpha   90.00
_cell.angle_beta   90.00
_cell.angle_gamma   90.00
#
_symmetry.space_group_name_H-M   'P 1'
#
loop_
_entity.id
_entity.type
_entity.pdbx_description
1 polymer ?
#
loop_
_entity_poly.entity_id
_entity_poly.type
_entity_poly.pdbx_seq_one_letter_code
_entity_poly.pdbx_strand_id
1 'polypeptide(L)'
;MSNDTITLLVRADDIGFCHAANLACIDVFTHGICRSVEIMAPCPWFPEAVALLHAHPTYDVGVHLTMTSEWDNMKWGPITDAKSIVGPDGYFHTRYRKRDGYPDEVVLEGSPWTPDEVEQEYRAQIELVRKHIPWVSHLTNHMGYLRDDPVFSAIVEGLAAEYDLAVDPRPTVLSGFRGFGEDNQALTPAEKVATLRQNLAELAPGRWIFVDHPAYDHP
;
A
#
# COMPACT_ATOMS: atom_id res chain seq x y z
N MET A 1 -10.23 -27.17 17.38
CA MET A 1 -9.96 -25.88 18.05
C MET A 1 -11.10 -24.98 17.64
N SER A 2 -11.84 -24.43 18.60
CA SER A 2 -13.02 -23.60 18.32
C SER A 2 -12.62 -22.38 17.49
N ASN A 3 -13.33 -22.16 16.41
CA ASN A 3 -13.12 -21.10 15.43
C ASN A 3 -13.62 -19.73 15.96
N ASP A 4 -13.59 -19.51 17.27
CA ASP A 4 -14.21 -18.33 17.91
C ASP A 4 -13.22 -17.15 18.10
N THR A 5 -12.02 -17.26 17.51
CA THR A 5 -11.00 -16.21 17.67
C THR A 5 -11.10 -15.18 16.56
N ILE A 6 -11.11 -13.91 16.94
CA ILE A 6 -10.92 -12.77 16.02
C ILE A 6 -9.45 -12.43 16.03
N THR A 7 -8.83 -12.43 14.85
CA THR A 7 -7.47 -11.92 14.64
C THR A 7 -7.53 -10.72 13.73
N LEU A 8 -6.99 -9.60 14.18
CA LEU A 8 -6.95 -8.35 13.41
C LEU A 8 -5.49 -7.96 13.19
N LEU A 9 -5.11 -7.78 11.92
CA LEU A 9 -3.91 -7.06 11.52
C LEU A 9 -4.27 -5.61 11.26
N VAL A 10 -3.56 -4.68 11.89
CA VAL A 10 -3.64 -3.25 11.57
C VAL A 10 -2.40 -2.86 10.82
N ARG A 11 -2.58 -2.32 9.62
CA ARG A 11 -1.53 -2.03 8.65
C ARG A 11 -1.56 -0.56 8.24
N ALA A 12 -0.38 0.05 8.19
CA ALA A 12 -0.17 1.40 7.69
C ALA A 12 0.47 1.33 6.30
N ASP A 13 -0.26 1.75 5.28
CA ASP A 13 0.23 1.78 3.90
C ASP A 13 0.94 3.11 3.59
N ASP A 14 1.77 3.10 2.53
CA ASP A 14 2.39 4.25 1.87
C ASP A 14 3.54 4.94 2.62
N ILE A 15 4.27 4.24 3.51
CA ILE A 15 5.55 4.79 4.00
C ILE A 15 6.55 4.92 2.83
N GLY A 16 7.22 6.04 2.72
CA GLY A 16 8.07 6.40 1.58
C GLY A 16 7.44 7.45 0.67
N PHE A 17 6.14 7.68 0.79
CA PHE A 17 5.38 8.60 -0.04
C PHE A 17 5.76 10.08 0.20
N CYS A 18 5.67 10.55 1.44
CA CYS A 18 6.06 11.88 1.86
C CYS A 18 6.51 11.93 3.32
N HIS A 19 7.13 13.02 3.74
CA HIS A 19 7.61 13.22 5.11
C HIS A 19 6.52 13.03 6.16
N ALA A 20 5.35 13.63 5.94
CA ALA A 20 4.22 13.55 6.88
C ALA A 20 3.70 12.11 7.04
N ALA A 21 3.64 11.34 5.95
CA ALA A 21 3.30 9.91 5.99
C ALA A 21 4.37 9.08 6.68
N ASN A 22 5.65 9.32 6.38
CA ASN A 22 6.76 8.61 7.02
C ASN A 22 6.72 8.71 8.54
N LEU A 23 6.61 9.93 9.06
CA LEU A 23 6.54 10.16 10.50
C LEU A 23 5.29 9.56 11.13
N ALA A 24 4.13 9.70 10.48
CA ALA A 24 2.88 9.17 11.00
C ALA A 24 2.85 7.63 11.01
N CYS A 25 3.40 6.96 10.00
CA CYS A 25 3.52 5.50 9.98
C CYS A 25 4.37 4.98 11.17
N ILE A 26 5.48 5.63 11.46
CA ILE A 26 6.31 5.28 12.63
C ILE A 26 5.57 5.55 13.95
N ASP A 27 4.84 6.66 14.03
CA ASP A 27 4.09 7.03 15.24
C ASP A 27 2.96 6.05 15.56
N VAL A 28 2.14 5.67 14.57
CA VAL A 28 1.05 4.71 14.79
C VAL A 28 1.55 3.30 15.07
N PHE A 29 2.75 2.94 14.64
CA PHE A 29 3.39 1.69 15.01
C PHE A 29 3.94 1.75 16.45
N THR A 30 4.59 2.84 16.83
CA THR A 30 5.23 3.02 18.14
C THR A 30 4.19 3.21 19.26
N HIS A 31 3.18 4.03 19.03
CA HIS A 31 2.23 4.47 20.07
C HIS A 31 0.80 3.96 19.85
N GLY A 32 0.52 3.40 18.66
CA GLY A 32 -0.79 2.90 18.29
C GLY A 32 -0.89 1.37 18.25
N ILE A 33 -1.85 0.91 17.48
CA ILE A 33 -2.16 -0.52 17.30
C ILE A 33 -1.64 -1.09 15.97
N CYS A 34 -0.97 -0.29 15.16
CA CYS A 34 -0.37 -0.73 13.90
C CYS A 34 0.72 -1.79 14.16
N ARG A 35 0.81 -2.80 13.27
CA ARG A 35 1.78 -3.90 13.39
C ARG A 35 2.44 -4.28 12.08
N SER A 36 2.11 -3.60 10.99
CA SER A 36 2.77 -3.73 9.70
C SER A 36 2.81 -2.39 9.00
N VAL A 37 3.87 -2.09 8.27
CA VAL A 37 4.01 -0.90 7.43
C VAL A 37 4.46 -1.30 6.04
N GLU A 38 3.90 -0.61 5.02
CA GLU A 38 4.10 -0.97 3.62
C GLU A 38 4.90 0.11 2.90
N ILE A 39 6.14 -0.23 2.46
CA ILE A 39 7.06 0.74 1.90
C ILE A 39 7.00 0.82 0.38
N MET A 40 6.90 2.05 -0.13
CA MET A 40 6.84 2.38 -1.55
C MET A 40 8.23 2.74 -2.10
N ALA A 41 8.87 1.79 -2.79
CA ALA A 41 10.22 1.95 -3.33
C ALA A 41 10.39 3.11 -4.34
N PRO A 42 9.44 3.36 -5.28
CA PRO A 42 9.61 4.40 -6.30
C PRO A 42 9.33 5.82 -5.78
N CYS A 43 8.88 5.97 -4.54
CA CYS A 43 8.50 7.27 -4.01
C CYS A 43 9.69 8.11 -3.53
N PRO A 44 9.61 9.45 -3.63
CA PRO A 44 10.76 10.33 -3.41
C PRO A 44 11.26 10.37 -1.97
N TRP A 45 10.43 10.00 -0.98
CA TRP A 45 10.79 9.97 0.44
C TRP A 45 11.20 8.58 0.94
N PHE A 46 11.42 7.63 0.02
CA PHE A 46 11.92 6.30 0.33
C PHE A 46 13.21 6.30 1.18
N PRO A 47 14.25 7.14 0.89
CA PRO A 47 15.47 7.15 1.71
C PRO A 47 15.23 7.54 3.17
N GLU A 48 14.30 8.45 3.44
CA GLU A 48 13.92 8.81 4.81
C GLU A 48 13.17 7.66 5.49
N ALA A 49 12.21 7.03 4.79
CA ALA A 49 11.49 5.86 5.29
C ALA A 49 12.47 4.75 5.72
N VAL A 50 13.47 4.47 4.89
CA VAL A 50 14.55 3.51 5.19
C VAL A 50 15.29 3.90 6.48
N ALA A 51 15.69 5.17 6.61
CA ALA A 51 16.42 5.63 7.80
C ALA A 51 15.58 5.49 9.08
N LEU A 52 14.31 5.82 9.01
CA LEU A 52 13.37 5.68 10.12
C LEU A 52 13.15 4.21 10.50
N LEU A 53 12.96 3.32 9.52
CA LEU A 53 12.78 1.89 9.77
C LEU A 53 14.04 1.23 10.33
N HIS A 54 15.23 1.67 9.95
CA HIS A 54 16.49 1.19 10.58
C HIS A 54 16.58 1.52 12.08
N ALA A 55 15.95 2.59 12.54
CA ALA A 55 15.83 2.86 13.97
C ALA A 55 14.83 1.91 14.68
N HIS A 56 14.04 1.16 13.92
CA HIS A 56 13.00 0.27 14.42
C HIS A 56 13.04 -1.12 13.74
N PRO A 57 14.16 -1.88 13.84
CA PRO A 57 14.39 -3.10 13.07
C PRO A 57 13.46 -4.28 13.43
N THR A 58 12.62 -4.12 14.43
CA THR A 58 11.61 -5.11 14.84
C THR A 58 10.24 -4.88 14.23
N TYR A 59 10.08 -3.80 13.46
CA TYR A 59 8.81 -3.55 12.78
C TYR A 59 8.66 -4.51 11.60
N ASP A 60 7.44 -5.02 11.44
CA ASP A 60 7.08 -5.80 10.26
C ASP A 60 6.92 -4.85 9.07
N VAL A 61 7.62 -5.15 7.99
CA VAL A 61 7.68 -4.31 6.78
C VAL A 61 7.35 -5.15 5.57
N GLY A 62 6.40 -4.66 4.77
CA GLY A 62 6.09 -5.20 3.45
C GLY A 62 6.60 -4.31 2.32
N VAL A 63 6.88 -4.89 1.15
CA VAL A 63 7.07 -4.12 -0.07
C VAL A 63 5.72 -3.77 -0.64
N HIS A 64 5.40 -2.48 -0.68
CA HIS A 64 4.17 -1.97 -1.31
C HIS A 64 4.39 -1.79 -2.79
N LEU A 65 4.18 -2.88 -3.56
CA LEU A 65 4.39 -2.89 -5.00
C LEU A 65 3.54 -1.81 -5.68
N THR A 66 4.22 -0.91 -6.35
CA THR A 66 3.64 0.34 -6.82
C THR A 66 3.72 0.42 -8.34
N MET A 67 2.57 0.59 -8.99
CA MET A 67 2.43 0.70 -10.45
C MET A 67 1.59 1.91 -10.87
N THR A 68 1.17 2.72 -9.89
CA THR A 68 0.36 3.92 -10.10
C THR A 68 0.88 5.05 -9.24
N SER A 69 0.72 6.30 -9.69
CA SER A 69 1.15 7.50 -8.96
C SER A 69 0.03 8.21 -8.20
N GLU A 70 -1.22 7.74 -8.34
CA GLU A 70 -2.42 8.20 -7.63
C GLU A 70 -2.82 9.69 -7.86
N TRP A 71 -1.86 10.62 -7.89
CA TRP A 71 -2.09 12.07 -7.91
C TRP A 71 -1.64 12.69 -9.22
N ASP A 72 -2.36 13.71 -9.69
CA ASP A 72 -2.02 14.42 -10.93
C ASP A 72 -0.89 15.46 -10.76
N ASN A 73 -0.77 16.00 -9.55
CA ASN A 73 0.18 17.08 -9.22
C ASN A 73 1.40 16.60 -8.41
N MET A 74 1.43 15.36 -8.01
CA MET A 74 2.56 14.74 -7.34
C MET A 74 2.72 13.31 -7.85
N LYS A 75 3.67 13.12 -8.76
CA LYS A 75 3.86 11.87 -9.48
C LYS A 75 5.23 11.27 -9.21
N TRP A 76 5.27 9.96 -9.30
CA TRP A 76 6.49 9.16 -9.33
C TRP A 76 6.43 8.19 -10.50
N GLY A 77 7.57 7.70 -10.91
CA GLY A 77 7.70 6.77 -12.03
C GLY A 77 8.44 5.51 -11.64
N PRO A 78 8.65 4.60 -12.60
CA PRO A 78 9.39 3.38 -12.37
C PRO A 78 10.83 3.67 -11.96
N ILE A 79 11.40 2.77 -11.16
CA ILE A 79 12.84 2.76 -10.86
C ILE A 79 13.66 2.09 -11.97
N THR A 80 12.98 1.45 -12.92
CA THR A 80 13.54 0.89 -14.14
C THR A 80 13.37 1.86 -15.33
N ASP A 81 13.81 1.44 -16.51
CA ASP A 81 13.60 2.17 -17.77
C ASP A 81 12.33 1.74 -18.52
N ALA A 82 11.41 1.05 -17.84
CA ALA A 82 10.15 0.58 -18.39
C ALA A 82 9.34 1.72 -19.04
N LYS A 83 8.80 1.46 -20.24
CA LYS A 83 8.08 2.45 -21.04
C LYS A 83 6.60 2.13 -21.20
N SER A 84 6.20 0.88 -21.14
CA SER A 84 4.81 0.49 -21.36
C SER A 84 3.89 0.73 -20.15
N ILE A 85 4.48 0.94 -18.98
CA ILE A 85 3.76 1.14 -17.71
C ILE A 85 3.68 2.61 -17.27
N VAL A 86 4.09 3.53 -18.13
CA VAL A 86 4.09 4.98 -17.86
C VAL A 86 3.21 5.73 -18.83
N GLY A 87 2.70 6.85 -18.37
CA GLY A 87 1.98 7.81 -19.21
C GLY A 87 2.92 8.60 -20.15
N PRO A 88 2.35 9.45 -21.01
CA PRO A 88 3.12 10.28 -21.95
C PRO A 88 4.11 11.22 -21.27
N ASP A 89 3.91 11.53 -19.99
CA ASP A 89 4.77 12.39 -19.17
C ASP A 89 5.96 11.64 -18.53
N GLY A 90 6.04 10.31 -18.73
CA GLY A 90 7.11 9.46 -18.20
C GLY A 90 6.92 9.02 -16.75
N TYR A 91 5.82 9.36 -16.13
CA TYR A 91 5.44 8.89 -14.79
C TYR A 91 4.45 7.74 -14.85
N PHE A 92 4.27 7.02 -13.75
CA PHE A 92 3.17 6.05 -13.67
C PHE A 92 1.83 6.72 -13.92
N HIS A 93 0.91 5.98 -14.52
CA HIS A 93 -0.49 6.40 -14.60
C HIS A 93 -1.03 6.66 -13.20
N THR A 94 -1.95 7.62 -13.05
CA THR A 94 -2.48 7.95 -11.72
C THR A 94 -3.46 6.89 -11.22
N ARG A 95 -4.00 6.06 -12.12
CA ARG A 95 -4.99 5.02 -11.77
C ARG A 95 -4.74 3.75 -12.56
N TYR A 96 -5.11 2.63 -11.93
CA TYR A 96 -5.14 1.36 -12.65
C TYR A 96 -6.40 1.24 -13.50
N ARG A 97 -7.60 1.43 -12.91
CA ARG A 97 -8.88 1.19 -13.56
C ARG A 97 -9.50 2.44 -14.15
N LYS A 98 -10.16 2.21 -15.30
CA LYS A 98 -11.03 3.22 -15.90
C LYS A 98 -12.24 3.50 -14.99
N ARG A 99 -12.56 4.78 -14.85
CA ARG A 99 -13.75 5.27 -14.18
C ARG A 99 -14.34 6.43 -14.99
N ASP A 100 -15.65 6.60 -14.93
CA ASP A 100 -16.32 7.74 -15.56
C ASP A 100 -15.72 9.07 -15.09
N GLY A 101 -15.47 9.96 -16.03
CA GLY A 101 -14.88 11.27 -15.78
C GLY A 101 -13.35 11.33 -15.75
N TYR A 102 -12.65 10.20 -15.91
CA TYR A 102 -11.18 10.19 -16.06
C TYR A 102 -10.77 10.00 -17.51
N PRO A 103 -9.80 10.78 -18.02
CA PRO A 103 -9.22 10.57 -19.34
C PRO A 103 -8.50 9.23 -19.43
N ASP A 104 -8.47 8.61 -20.61
CA ASP A 104 -7.83 7.30 -20.81
C ASP A 104 -6.30 7.35 -20.56
N GLU A 105 -5.64 8.47 -20.82
CA GLU A 105 -4.21 8.68 -20.64
C GLU A 105 -3.73 8.64 -19.19
N VAL A 106 -4.62 8.74 -18.20
CA VAL A 106 -4.28 8.63 -16.79
C VAL A 106 -4.53 7.22 -16.21
N VAL A 107 -4.95 6.28 -17.07
CA VAL A 107 -5.36 4.93 -16.70
C VAL A 107 -4.43 3.89 -17.31
N LEU A 108 -3.90 2.99 -16.48
CA LEU A 108 -3.04 1.88 -16.93
C LEU A 108 -3.87 0.78 -17.63
N GLU A 109 -5.08 0.47 -17.14
CA GLU A 109 -5.98 -0.50 -17.73
C GLU A 109 -6.33 -0.11 -19.18
N GLY A 110 -6.06 -1.03 -20.12
CA GLY A 110 -6.26 -0.78 -21.54
C GLY A 110 -5.11 -0.05 -22.25
N SER A 111 -4.07 0.40 -21.54
CA SER A 111 -2.82 0.82 -22.15
C SER A 111 -2.02 -0.41 -22.65
N PRO A 112 -1.06 -0.24 -23.57
CA PRO A 112 -0.30 -1.36 -24.14
C PRO A 112 0.86 -1.82 -23.22
N TRP A 113 0.61 -1.96 -21.90
CA TRP A 113 1.61 -2.45 -20.97
C TRP A 113 2.00 -3.91 -21.24
N THR A 114 3.20 -4.28 -20.87
CA THR A 114 3.70 -5.64 -21.06
C THR A 114 3.98 -6.33 -19.73
N PRO A 115 3.68 -7.65 -19.59
CA PRO A 115 3.98 -8.41 -18.38
C PRO A 115 5.47 -8.38 -18.01
N ASP A 116 6.35 -8.40 -18.99
CA ASP A 116 7.81 -8.41 -18.80
C ASP A 116 8.29 -7.11 -18.10
N GLU A 117 7.78 -5.94 -18.51
CA GLU A 117 8.13 -4.67 -17.87
C GLU A 117 7.51 -4.53 -16.46
N VAL A 118 6.32 -5.07 -16.26
CA VAL A 118 5.69 -5.15 -14.93
C VAL A 118 6.55 -6.00 -13.99
N GLU A 119 6.94 -7.20 -14.43
CA GLU A 119 7.79 -8.10 -13.65
C GLU A 119 9.14 -7.47 -13.35
N GLN A 120 9.78 -6.87 -14.35
CA GLN A 120 11.07 -6.19 -14.20
C GLN A 120 10.98 -5.05 -13.16
N GLU A 121 9.93 -4.25 -13.22
CA GLU A 121 9.73 -3.14 -12.28
C GLU A 121 9.46 -3.64 -10.85
N TYR A 122 8.58 -4.62 -10.67
CA TYR A 122 8.31 -5.19 -9.35
C TYR A 122 9.54 -5.87 -8.74
N ARG A 123 10.30 -6.58 -9.57
CA ARG A 123 11.58 -7.17 -9.17
C ARG A 123 12.54 -6.10 -8.67
N ALA A 124 12.69 -5.02 -9.40
CA ALA A 124 13.56 -3.91 -9.02
C ALA A 124 13.10 -3.24 -7.71
N GLN A 125 11.79 -3.07 -7.50
CA GLN A 125 11.25 -2.55 -6.24
C GLN A 125 11.56 -3.49 -5.07
N ILE A 126 11.36 -4.80 -5.23
CA ILE A 126 11.68 -5.81 -4.20
C ILE A 126 13.17 -5.78 -3.87
N GLU A 127 14.04 -5.80 -4.87
CA GLU A 127 15.49 -5.79 -4.69
C GLU A 127 15.98 -4.52 -4.02
N LEU A 128 15.44 -3.36 -4.39
CA LEU A 128 15.77 -2.08 -3.76
C LEU A 128 15.38 -2.08 -2.28
N VAL A 129 14.17 -2.53 -1.95
CA VAL A 129 13.73 -2.62 -0.55
C VAL A 129 14.61 -3.60 0.21
N ARG A 130 14.82 -4.81 -0.29
CA ARG A 130 15.63 -5.84 0.38
C ARG A 130 17.07 -5.41 0.61
N LYS A 131 17.65 -4.65 -0.31
CA LYS A 131 19.00 -4.08 -0.14
C LYS A 131 19.10 -3.19 1.08
N HIS A 132 18.04 -2.44 1.37
CA HIS A 132 18.03 -1.48 2.46
C HIS A 132 17.31 -2.00 3.72
N ILE A 133 16.35 -2.89 3.57
CA ILE A 133 15.53 -3.47 4.65
C ILE A 133 15.54 -4.99 4.50
N PRO A 134 16.64 -5.67 4.92
CA PRO A 134 16.82 -7.11 4.69
C PRO A 134 15.83 -7.99 5.46
N TRP A 135 15.08 -7.43 6.40
CA TRP A 135 14.05 -8.14 7.19
C TRP A 135 12.63 -7.97 6.63
N VAL A 136 12.46 -7.39 5.42
CA VAL A 136 11.15 -7.33 4.78
C VAL A 136 10.55 -8.73 4.65
N SER A 137 9.25 -8.87 4.94
CA SER A 137 8.62 -10.16 5.15
C SER A 137 7.59 -10.54 4.09
N HIS A 138 7.00 -9.56 3.39
CA HIS A 138 5.87 -9.82 2.50
C HIS A 138 5.71 -8.76 1.41
N LEU A 139 4.85 -9.09 0.44
CA LEU A 139 4.46 -8.22 -0.65
C LEU A 139 3.00 -7.82 -0.49
N THR A 140 2.74 -6.54 -0.68
CA THR A 140 1.42 -5.96 -0.81
C THR A 140 1.33 -5.13 -2.09
N ASN A 141 0.22 -4.46 -2.32
CA ASN A 141 0.03 -3.76 -3.58
C ASN A 141 -0.70 -2.43 -3.37
N HIS A 142 -0.09 -1.37 -3.83
CA HIS A 142 -0.65 -0.03 -3.84
C HIS A 142 -1.93 0.03 -4.66
N MET A 143 -2.97 0.69 -4.16
CA MET A 143 -4.31 0.83 -4.77
C MET A 143 -5.07 -0.48 -5.06
N GLY A 144 -4.61 -1.63 -4.56
CA GLY A 144 -5.39 -2.86 -4.47
C GLY A 144 -5.76 -3.58 -5.77
N TYR A 145 -5.19 -3.27 -6.92
CA TYR A 145 -5.58 -3.78 -8.24
C TYR A 145 -5.16 -5.23 -8.54
N LEU A 146 -4.23 -5.81 -7.78
CA LEU A 146 -3.80 -7.21 -7.99
C LEU A 146 -4.95 -8.24 -7.91
N ARG A 147 -6.00 -7.92 -7.17
CA ARG A 147 -7.14 -8.84 -6.98
C ARG A 147 -7.93 -9.06 -8.25
N ASP A 148 -7.78 -8.17 -9.21
CA ASP A 148 -8.69 -8.02 -10.32
C ASP A 148 -8.02 -8.38 -11.66
N ASP A 149 -6.70 -8.51 -11.67
CA ASP A 149 -5.94 -8.86 -12.86
C ASP A 149 -5.09 -10.12 -12.61
N PRO A 150 -5.41 -11.25 -13.29
CA PRO A 150 -4.71 -12.52 -13.09
C PRO A 150 -3.24 -12.47 -13.53
N VAL A 151 -2.86 -11.58 -14.45
CA VAL A 151 -1.47 -11.46 -14.91
C VAL A 151 -0.62 -10.82 -13.81
N PHE A 152 -1.08 -9.71 -13.22
CA PHE A 152 -0.41 -9.09 -12.08
C PHE A 152 -0.32 -10.06 -10.89
N SER A 153 -1.41 -10.78 -10.60
CA SER A 153 -1.43 -11.77 -9.50
C SER A 153 -0.38 -12.86 -9.71
N ALA A 154 -0.28 -13.42 -10.92
CA ALA A 154 0.70 -14.45 -11.24
C ALA A 154 2.15 -13.95 -11.13
N ILE A 155 2.43 -12.73 -11.60
CA ILE A 155 3.76 -12.11 -11.47
C ILE A 155 4.13 -11.96 -9.98
N VAL A 156 3.24 -11.42 -9.17
CA VAL A 156 3.51 -11.21 -7.74
C VAL A 156 3.70 -12.51 -6.99
N GLU A 157 2.87 -13.53 -7.26
CA GLU A 157 3.02 -14.86 -6.67
C GLU A 157 4.36 -15.52 -7.07
N GLY A 158 4.77 -15.37 -8.33
CA GLY A 158 6.07 -15.84 -8.83
C GLY A 158 7.24 -15.17 -8.13
N LEU A 159 7.23 -13.84 -8.04
CA LEU A 159 8.27 -13.07 -7.37
C LEU A 159 8.29 -13.35 -5.86
N ALA A 160 7.15 -13.46 -5.21
CA ALA A 160 7.07 -13.82 -3.81
C ALA A 160 7.73 -15.18 -3.52
N ALA A 161 7.45 -16.18 -4.35
CA ALA A 161 8.09 -17.49 -4.24
C ALA A 161 9.60 -17.44 -4.48
N GLU A 162 10.06 -16.65 -5.46
CA GLU A 162 11.50 -16.50 -5.78
C GLU A 162 12.27 -15.84 -4.65
N TYR A 163 11.69 -14.83 -4.01
CA TYR A 163 12.35 -14.04 -2.96
C TYR A 163 12.06 -14.55 -1.54
N ASP A 164 11.30 -15.65 -1.39
CA ASP A 164 10.86 -16.20 -0.09
C ASP A 164 10.12 -15.14 0.75
N LEU A 165 9.18 -14.45 0.11
CA LEU A 165 8.32 -13.43 0.72
C LEU A 165 6.89 -13.95 0.77
N ALA A 166 6.16 -13.62 1.83
CA ALA A 166 4.73 -13.90 1.87
C ALA A 166 3.97 -12.98 0.91
N VAL A 167 2.90 -13.49 0.32
CA VAL A 167 1.87 -12.63 -0.30
C VAL A 167 0.80 -12.41 0.75
N ASP A 168 0.26 -11.20 0.83
CA ASP A 168 -0.86 -10.86 1.70
C ASP A 168 -1.97 -11.93 1.56
N PRO A 169 -2.31 -12.66 2.63
CA PRO A 169 -3.20 -13.84 2.56
C PRO A 169 -4.67 -13.50 2.28
N ARG A 170 -4.97 -12.32 1.80
CA ARG A 170 -6.33 -11.82 1.49
C ARG A 170 -7.30 -12.02 2.68
N PRO A 171 -7.01 -11.47 3.84
CA PRO A 171 -7.95 -11.51 4.95
C PRO A 171 -9.21 -10.72 4.61
N THR A 172 -10.29 -10.96 5.34
CA THR A 172 -11.48 -10.11 5.21
C THR A 172 -11.14 -8.70 5.65
N VAL A 173 -11.35 -7.74 4.76
CA VAL A 173 -11.09 -6.34 5.07
C VAL A 173 -12.17 -5.83 6.03
N LEU A 174 -11.72 -5.35 7.19
CA LEU A 174 -12.58 -4.55 8.06
C LEU A 174 -12.84 -3.23 7.34
N SER A 175 -14.10 -2.95 7.03
CA SER A 175 -14.46 -1.62 6.56
C SER A 175 -14.15 -0.63 7.67
N GLY A 176 -13.12 0.18 7.44
CA GLY A 176 -12.73 1.25 8.34
C GLY A 176 -13.78 2.35 8.40
N PHE A 177 -13.49 3.37 9.14
CA PHE A 177 -14.26 4.61 9.07
C PHE A 177 -13.95 5.30 7.74
N ARG A 178 -14.97 5.89 7.13
CA ARG A 178 -14.74 6.91 6.10
C ARG A 178 -14.17 8.15 6.79
N GLY A 179 -13.23 8.84 6.13
CA GLY A 179 -12.70 10.10 6.66
C GLY A 179 -13.76 11.21 6.78
N PHE A 180 -14.94 11.00 6.15
CA PHE A 180 -16.05 11.96 6.03
C PHE A 180 -17.38 11.29 6.40
N GLY A 181 -18.25 12.07 7.06
CA GLY A 181 -19.62 11.70 7.35
C GLY A 181 -20.52 11.72 6.10
N GLU A 182 -21.80 11.37 6.28
CA GLU A 182 -22.80 11.38 5.21
C GLU A 182 -23.03 12.77 4.60
N ASP A 183 -22.80 13.83 5.39
CA ASP A 183 -22.88 15.23 4.99
C ASP A 183 -21.58 15.74 4.28
N ASN A 184 -20.65 14.83 3.99
CA ASN A 184 -19.34 15.12 3.39
C ASN A 184 -18.45 16.06 4.26
N GLN A 185 -18.72 16.16 5.57
CA GLN A 185 -17.85 16.84 6.51
C GLN A 185 -16.79 15.87 7.06
N ALA A 186 -15.58 16.38 7.30
CA ALA A 186 -14.51 15.57 7.89
C ALA A 186 -14.91 15.12 9.29
N LEU A 187 -14.79 13.83 9.56
CA LEU A 187 -15.04 13.28 10.90
C LEU A 187 -13.96 13.72 11.87
N THR A 188 -14.39 14.10 13.06
CA THR A 188 -13.47 14.38 14.17
C THR A 188 -12.74 13.08 14.61
N PRO A 189 -11.57 13.17 15.26
CA PRO A 189 -10.89 12.00 15.82
C PRO A 189 -11.78 11.16 16.75
N ALA A 190 -12.65 11.79 17.54
CA ALA A 190 -13.58 11.08 18.42
C ALA A 190 -14.61 10.26 17.66
N GLU A 191 -15.16 10.79 16.57
CA GLU A 191 -16.11 10.10 15.71
C GLU A 191 -15.44 8.92 14.98
N LYS A 192 -14.21 9.11 14.48
CA LYS A 192 -13.43 8.02 13.88
C LYS A 192 -13.19 6.88 14.87
N VAL A 193 -12.81 7.20 16.10
CA VAL A 193 -12.62 6.21 17.18
C VAL A 193 -13.94 5.49 17.51
N ALA A 194 -15.05 6.21 17.59
CA ALA A 194 -16.36 5.64 17.88
C ALA A 194 -16.78 4.65 16.79
N THR A 195 -16.63 5.03 15.52
CA THR A 195 -16.93 4.17 14.35
C THR A 195 -16.06 2.92 14.34
N LEU A 196 -14.74 3.07 14.57
CA LEU A 196 -13.84 1.91 14.61
C LEU A 196 -14.22 0.95 15.76
N ARG A 197 -14.53 1.49 16.95
CA ARG A 197 -14.99 0.67 18.09
C ARG A 197 -16.27 -0.10 17.78
N GLN A 198 -17.23 0.53 17.12
CA GLN A 198 -18.45 -0.14 16.70
C GLN A 198 -18.15 -1.26 15.70
N ASN A 199 -17.38 -0.98 14.66
CA ASN A 199 -17.01 -1.99 13.65
C ASN A 199 -16.28 -3.19 14.29
N LEU A 200 -15.36 -2.93 15.23
CA LEU A 200 -14.66 -3.99 15.96
C LEU A 200 -15.60 -4.86 16.82
N ALA A 201 -16.61 -4.25 17.44
CA ALA A 201 -17.57 -4.96 18.27
C ALA A 201 -18.51 -5.90 17.47
N GLU A 202 -18.68 -5.63 16.17
CA GLU A 202 -19.53 -6.38 15.26
C GLU A 202 -18.79 -7.47 14.49
N LEU A 203 -17.46 -7.63 14.69
CA LEU A 203 -16.67 -8.63 13.96
C LEU A 203 -17.08 -10.04 14.32
N ALA A 204 -17.30 -10.86 13.30
CA ALA A 204 -17.40 -12.30 13.45
C ALA A 204 -16.00 -12.94 13.68
N PRO A 205 -15.92 -14.12 14.27
CA PRO A 205 -14.68 -14.89 14.33
C PRO A 205 -14.03 -15.04 12.96
N GLY A 206 -12.71 -14.85 12.88
CA GLY A 206 -11.99 -14.92 11.62
C GLY A 206 -10.72 -14.07 11.61
N ARG A 207 -10.12 -13.97 10.41
CA ARG A 207 -8.94 -13.16 10.17
C ARG A 207 -9.35 -11.88 9.43
N TRP A 208 -9.00 -10.76 10.02
CA TRP A 208 -9.38 -9.43 9.56
C TRP A 208 -8.14 -8.57 9.34
N ILE A 209 -8.22 -7.64 8.41
CA ILE A 209 -7.22 -6.59 8.22
C ILE A 209 -7.91 -5.22 8.24
N PHE A 210 -7.33 -4.29 8.96
CA PHE A 210 -7.65 -2.87 8.92
C PHE A 210 -6.47 -2.14 8.29
N VAL A 211 -6.70 -1.54 7.14
CA VAL A 211 -5.69 -0.77 6.39
C VAL A 211 -6.04 0.71 6.48
N ASP A 212 -5.05 1.52 6.80
CA ASP A 212 -5.18 2.98 6.74
C ASP A 212 -3.88 3.61 6.21
N HIS A 213 -3.96 4.88 5.82
CA HIS A 213 -2.88 5.66 5.23
C HIS A 213 -2.54 6.83 6.17
N PRO A 214 -1.75 6.59 7.23
CA PRO A 214 -1.46 7.62 8.22
C PRO A 214 -0.63 8.75 7.61
N ALA A 215 -1.04 9.98 7.87
CA ALA A 215 -0.25 11.16 7.58
C ALA A 215 -0.56 12.25 8.60
N TYR A 216 0.46 13.04 8.94
CA TYR A 216 0.23 14.25 9.71
C TYR A 216 -0.40 15.33 8.82
N ASP A 217 -1.29 16.11 9.41
CA ASP A 217 -1.77 17.33 8.76
C ASP A 217 -0.60 18.32 8.67
N HIS A 218 -0.31 18.72 7.43
CA HIS A 218 0.81 19.63 7.16
C HIS A 218 0.28 20.82 6.37
N PRO A 219 0.55 22.08 6.83
CA PRO A 219 0.11 23.27 6.11
C PRO A 219 0.75 23.43 4.73
#